data_3445be12e787d7188d7400958d73ad8a
#
_entry.id   3445be12e787d7188d7400958d73ad8a
#
_cell.length_a   1.000
_cell.length_b   1.000
_cell.length_c   1.000
_cell.angle_alpha   90.00
_cell.angle_beta   90.00
_cell.angle_gamma   90.00
#
_symmetry.space_group_name_H-M   'P 1'
#
loop_
_entity.id
_entity.type
_entity.pdbx_description
1 polymer ?
#
loop_
_entity_poly.entity_id
_entity_poly.type
_entity_poly.pdbx_seq_one_letter_code
_entity_poly.pdbx_strand_id
1 'polypeptide(L)'
;MDATYLKDLFGQYSQKKELLYQTWFIHSEDRLKAFNQVRKGVKQIVKDIRNGSFPRDLRGSSLETVMNVIIAQQEIFKGAKHAFMWKPKLRIPDIYENRENQLAFAEMLDQIVTTSQEMKMLLAVDKLAEKKIKGLGPAVANILYFLEPTIFCPFNTSIVRGYNELTHSKIRLGKWSDYFKLRDGIIELNESGGLFSKDLGAISAFLFDVGKLNYVTPENSEQYLKVTESKTAAKLKNRQTKEDEKNLHYQIQYVLADIGNNIGYRSWIASNDHNRTVDGNRLGDYSLPRLPKTMDQLSPHLHETVSLIDVIWFTKQGGTDRYL
;
A
#
# COMPACT_ATOMS: atom_id res chain seq x y z
N MET A 1 -11.25 10.54 -27.74
CA MET A 1 -9.78 10.53 -27.86
C MET A 1 -9.42 9.98 -29.22
N ASP A 2 -8.34 10.46 -29.84
CA ASP A 2 -7.93 9.96 -31.17
C ASP A 2 -7.44 8.51 -31.07
N ALA A 3 -7.95 7.63 -31.96
CA ALA A 3 -7.63 6.22 -31.98
C ALA A 3 -6.12 5.96 -32.29
N THR A 4 -5.51 6.80 -33.13
CA THR A 4 -4.09 6.73 -33.46
C THR A 4 -3.23 7.00 -32.24
N TYR A 5 -3.56 8.04 -31.48
CA TYR A 5 -2.90 8.38 -30.22
C TYR A 5 -3.00 7.24 -29.19
N LEU A 6 -4.20 6.66 -29.02
CA LEU A 6 -4.41 5.54 -28.09
C LEU A 6 -3.56 4.32 -28.51
N LYS A 7 -3.51 4.01 -29.79
CA LYS A 7 -2.72 2.89 -30.31
C LYS A 7 -1.23 3.06 -30.04
N ASP A 8 -0.71 4.26 -30.27
CA ASP A 8 0.69 4.56 -30.01
C ASP A 8 1.00 4.51 -28.52
N LEU A 9 0.12 5.09 -27.68
CA LEU A 9 0.26 5.08 -26.23
C LEU A 9 0.25 3.66 -25.66
N PHE A 10 -0.69 2.82 -26.07
CA PHE A 10 -0.78 1.42 -25.66
C PHE A 10 0.40 0.60 -26.19
N GLY A 11 0.87 0.88 -27.41
CA GLY A 11 2.04 0.24 -28.00
C GLY A 11 3.31 0.50 -27.18
N GLN A 12 3.55 1.75 -26.81
CA GLN A 12 4.68 2.14 -25.96
C GLN A 12 4.60 1.52 -24.56
N TYR A 13 3.42 1.56 -23.95
CA TYR A 13 3.18 0.97 -22.64
C TYR A 13 3.41 -0.54 -22.62
N SER A 14 2.90 -1.26 -23.62
CA SER A 14 2.98 -2.72 -23.71
C SER A 14 4.41 -3.26 -23.77
N GLN A 15 5.38 -2.45 -24.18
CA GLN A 15 6.79 -2.81 -24.26
C GLN A 15 7.55 -2.64 -22.93
N LYS A 16 6.95 -1.97 -21.94
CA LYS A 16 7.58 -1.69 -20.63
C LYS A 16 7.54 -2.93 -19.73
N LYS A 17 8.68 -3.63 -19.62
CA LYS A 17 8.80 -4.92 -18.92
C LYS A 17 8.49 -4.87 -17.42
N GLU A 18 8.70 -3.71 -16.79
CA GLU A 18 8.51 -3.47 -15.36
C GLU A 18 7.07 -3.16 -14.98
N LEU A 19 6.17 -2.89 -15.94
CA LEU A 19 4.80 -2.48 -15.70
C LEU A 19 3.83 -3.67 -15.66
N LEU A 20 2.63 -3.45 -15.08
CA LEU A 20 1.67 -4.50 -14.78
C LEU A 20 1.19 -5.30 -15.99
N TYR A 21 1.14 -4.70 -17.17
CA TYR A 21 0.77 -5.44 -18.37
C TYR A 21 1.73 -6.61 -18.62
N GLN A 22 3.04 -6.38 -18.50
CA GLN A 22 4.04 -7.44 -18.70
C GLN A 22 4.15 -8.34 -17.46
N THR A 23 4.29 -7.76 -16.26
CA THR A 23 4.61 -8.51 -15.05
C THR A 23 3.44 -9.32 -14.49
N TRP A 24 2.21 -8.86 -14.70
CA TRP A 24 1.01 -9.54 -14.23
C TRP A 24 0.16 -10.10 -15.35
N PHE A 25 -0.21 -9.28 -16.35
CA PHE A 25 -1.18 -9.73 -17.35
C PHE A 25 -0.60 -10.78 -18.30
N ILE A 26 0.61 -10.58 -18.80
CA ILE A 26 1.25 -11.48 -19.77
C ILE A 26 1.98 -12.64 -19.09
N HIS A 27 2.82 -12.36 -18.09
CA HIS A 27 3.78 -13.35 -17.59
C HIS A 27 3.38 -14.00 -16.24
N SER A 28 2.21 -13.67 -15.65
CA SER A 28 1.77 -14.32 -14.42
C SER A 28 0.97 -15.59 -14.70
N GLU A 29 1.60 -16.75 -14.52
CA GLU A 29 0.89 -18.04 -14.54
C GLU A 29 -0.18 -18.16 -13.46
N ASP A 30 0.05 -17.54 -12.29
CA ASP A 30 -0.88 -17.56 -11.17
C ASP A 30 -2.18 -16.82 -11.47
N ARG A 31 -2.17 -15.86 -12.39
CA ARG A 31 -3.38 -15.19 -12.87
C ARG A 31 -4.37 -16.18 -13.48
N LEU A 32 -3.91 -17.07 -14.34
CA LEU A 32 -4.77 -18.07 -14.98
C LEU A 32 -5.30 -19.10 -13.97
N LYS A 33 -4.49 -19.49 -12.98
CA LYS A 33 -4.93 -20.37 -11.89
C LYS A 33 -6.00 -19.71 -11.02
N ALA A 34 -5.87 -18.39 -10.78
CA ALA A 34 -6.80 -17.62 -9.96
C ALA A 34 -8.23 -17.64 -10.51
N PHE A 35 -8.44 -17.57 -11.83
CA PHE A 35 -9.79 -17.67 -12.43
C PHE A 35 -10.51 -18.94 -11.98
N ASN A 36 -9.85 -20.09 -12.08
CA ASN A 36 -10.42 -21.36 -11.67
C ASN A 36 -10.66 -21.44 -10.16
N GLN A 37 -9.73 -20.93 -9.36
CA GLN A 37 -9.84 -20.94 -7.89
C GLN A 37 -10.99 -20.03 -7.42
N VAL A 38 -11.10 -18.83 -7.98
CA VAL A 38 -12.19 -17.89 -7.69
C VAL A 38 -13.54 -18.50 -8.09
N ARG A 39 -13.66 -19.09 -9.29
CA ARG A 39 -14.90 -19.71 -9.76
C ARG A 39 -15.33 -20.86 -8.84
N LYS A 40 -14.40 -21.72 -8.38
CA LYS A 40 -14.68 -22.78 -7.40
C LYS A 40 -15.11 -22.19 -6.05
N GLY A 41 -14.39 -21.18 -5.56
CA GLY A 41 -14.69 -20.51 -4.31
C GLY A 41 -16.05 -19.81 -4.32
N VAL A 42 -16.43 -19.18 -5.42
CA VAL A 42 -17.74 -18.54 -5.58
C VAL A 42 -18.88 -19.57 -5.53
N LYS A 43 -18.73 -20.74 -6.16
CA LYS A 43 -19.71 -21.82 -6.01
C LYS A 43 -19.85 -22.25 -4.55
N GLN A 44 -18.76 -22.26 -3.79
CA GLN A 44 -18.81 -22.57 -2.36
C GLN A 44 -19.53 -21.46 -1.57
N ILE A 45 -19.29 -20.18 -1.87
CA ILE A 45 -20.01 -19.03 -1.25
C ILE A 45 -21.52 -19.21 -1.44
N VAL A 46 -21.95 -19.49 -2.67
CA VAL A 46 -23.37 -19.69 -2.99
C VAL A 46 -23.96 -20.86 -2.18
N LYS A 47 -23.24 -21.96 -2.09
CA LYS A 47 -23.66 -23.14 -1.31
C LYS A 47 -23.77 -22.82 0.18
N ASP A 48 -22.76 -22.17 0.77
CA ASP A 48 -22.74 -21.82 2.19
C ASP A 48 -23.87 -20.86 2.55
N ILE A 49 -24.12 -19.87 1.70
CA ILE A 49 -25.24 -18.97 1.89
C ILE A 49 -26.56 -19.73 1.82
N ARG A 50 -26.80 -20.55 0.79
CA ARG A 50 -28.06 -21.28 0.63
C ARG A 50 -28.35 -22.23 1.79
N ASN A 51 -27.32 -22.89 2.30
CA ASN A 51 -27.43 -23.82 3.43
C ASN A 51 -27.48 -23.11 4.81
N GLY A 52 -27.33 -21.79 4.87
CA GLY A 52 -27.31 -21.04 6.14
C GLY A 52 -26.03 -21.20 6.94
N SER A 53 -24.96 -21.71 6.35
CA SER A 53 -23.63 -21.89 6.98
C SER A 53 -22.64 -20.74 6.71
N PHE A 54 -23.08 -19.71 5.99
CA PHE A 54 -22.22 -18.53 5.74
C PHE A 54 -22.04 -17.72 7.04
N PRO A 55 -20.81 -17.48 7.49
CA PRO A 55 -20.53 -16.87 8.78
C PRO A 55 -20.95 -15.39 8.82
N ARG A 56 -21.01 -14.84 10.04
CA ARG A 56 -21.36 -13.43 10.30
C ARG A 56 -20.18 -12.47 10.15
N ASP A 57 -19.08 -12.90 9.61
CA ASP A 57 -17.88 -12.09 9.32
C ASP A 57 -17.17 -12.66 8.09
N LEU A 58 -16.27 -11.87 7.51
CA LEU A 58 -15.40 -12.33 6.44
C LEU A 58 -14.49 -13.48 6.90
N ARG A 59 -13.99 -13.41 8.14
CA ARG A 59 -13.06 -14.40 8.69
C ARG A 59 -13.67 -15.80 8.71
N GLY A 60 -12.93 -16.77 8.18
CA GLY A 60 -13.37 -18.18 8.12
C GLY A 60 -14.45 -18.44 7.09
N SER A 61 -14.88 -17.45 6.31
CA SER A 61 -15.85 -17.63 5.24
C SER A 61 -15.21 -18.12 3.94
N SER A 62 -16.00 -18.77 3.10
CA SER A 62 -15.61 -19.08 1.72
C SER A 62 -15.32 -17.81 0.91
N LEU A 63 -15.92 -16.68 1.26
CA LEU A 63 -15.61 -15.39 0.68
C LEU A 63 -14.18 -14.93 1.04
N GLU A 64 -13.71 -15.17 2.25
CA GLU A 64 -12.32 -14.88 2.62
C GLU A 64 -11.32 -15.64 1.74
N THR A 65 -11.60 -16.92 1.50
CA THR A 65 -10.76 -17.74 0.61
C THR A 65 -10.68 -17.14 -0.79
N VAL A 66 -11.82 -16.74 -1.36
CA VAL A 66 -11.88 -16.07 -2.68
C VAL A 66 -11.08 -14.76 -2.66
N MET A 67 -11.28 -13.93 -1.64
CA MET A 67 -10.59 -12.66 -1.54
C MET A 67 -9.07 -12.82 -1.36
N ASN A 68 -8.62 -13.85 -0.65
CA ASN A 68 -7.19 -14.14 -0.50
C ASN A 68 -6.54 -14.51 -1.85
N VAL A 69 -7.23 -15.27 -2.70
CA VAL A 69 -6.77 -15.57 -4.07
C VAL A 69 -6.65 -14.29 -4.89
N ILE A 70 -7.65 -13.40 -4.79
CA ILE A 70 -7.69 -12.15 -5.55
C ILE A 70 -6.58 -11.19 -5.10
N ILE A 71 -6.41 -10.96 -3.80
CA ILE A 71 -5.40 -10.01 -3.29
C ILE A 71 -3.96 -10.50 -3.48
N ALA A 72 -3.76 -11.80 -3.69
CA ALA A 72 -2.47 -12.35 -4.08
C ALA A 72 -2.06 -11.97 -5.51
N GLN A 73 -2.99 -11.44 -6.33
CA GLN A 73 -2.76 -11.04 -7.71
C GLN A 73 -2.22 -9.60 -7.82
N GLN A 74 -0.96 -9.40 -7.44
CA GLN A 74 -0.26 -8.12 -7.59
C GLN A 74 -0.97 -6.91 -6.90
N GLU A 75 -0.37 -5.73 -7.03
CA GLU A 75 -0.86 -4.49 -6.40
C GLU A 75 -2.25 -4.05 -6.88
N ILE A 76 -2.63 -4.41 -8.09
CA ILE A 76 -3.91 -4.03 -8.69
C ILE A 76 -5.12 -4.48 -7.83
N PHE A 77 -4.98 -5.57 -7.05
CA PHE A 77 -6.06 -6.10 -6.20
C PHE A 77 -5.79 -5.99 -4.69
N LYS A 78 -4.66 -5.44 -4.28
CA LYS A 78 -4.22 -5.42 -2.87
C LYS A 78 -5.26 -4.88 -1.88
N GLY A 79 -6.07 -3.92 -2.29
CA GLY A 79 -7.14 -3.32 -1.48
C GLY A 79 -8.52 -3.99 -1.58
N ALA A 80 -8.71 -4.99 -2.46
CA ALA A 80 -10.03 -5.54 -2.76
C ALA A 80 -10.73 -6.18 -1.54
N LYS A 81 -9.96 -6.81 -0.64
CA LYS A 81 -10.49 -7.44 0.58
C LYS A 81 -11.10 -6.43 1.56
N HIS A 82 -10.63 -5.18 1.56
CA HIS A 82 -11.08 -4.16 2.51
C HIS A 82 -12.57 -3.83 2.41
N ALA A 83 -13.18 -4.04 1.25
CA ALA A 83 -14.60 -3.80 1.03
C ALA A 83 -15.51 -4.78 1.79
N PHE A 84 -14.98 -5.95 2.14
CA PHE A 84 -15.70 -7.03 2.80
C PHE A 84 -15.34 -7.18 4.28
N MET A 85 -14.38 -6.41 4.78
CA MET A 85 -13.94 -6.47 6.17
C MET A 85 -14.79 -5.58 7.06
N TRP A 86 -15.02 -6.06 8.28
CA TRP A 86 -15.61 -5.22 9.33
C TRP A 86 -14.72 -4.01 9.64
N LYS A 87 -15.35 -2.83 9.72
CA LYS A 87 -14.69 -1.57 10.11
C LYS A 87 -15.45 -0.92 11.25
N PRO A 88 -14.83 -0.68 12.40
CA PRO A 88 -15.50 -0.14 13.60
C PRO A 88 -16.32 1.13 13.34
N LYS A 89 -15.87 2.00 12.41
CA LYS A 89 -16.53 3.26 12.08
C LYS A 89 -17.55 3.16 10.93
N LEU A 90 -17.53 2.09 10.12
CA LEU A 90 -18.27 2.01 8.85
C LEU A 90 -19.35 0.94 8.85
N ARG A 91 -19.49 0.17 9.92
CA ARG A 91 -20.35 -1.00 10.05
C ARG A 91 -19.93 -2.19 9.16
N ILE A 92 -20.40 -3.37 9.54
CA ILE A 92 -20.27 -4.61 8.78
C ILE A 92 -21.13 -4.49 7.51
N PRO A 93 -20.67 -5.00 6.33
CA PRO A 93 -21.57 -5.15 5.20
C PRO A 93 -22.79 -5.99 5.57
N ASP A 94 -23.99 -5.53 5.19
CA ASP A 94 -25.27 -6.17 5.58
C ASP A 94 -25.44 -7.60 5.06
N ILE A 95 -24.52 -8.10 4.20
CA ILE A 95 -24.47 -9.52 3.80
C ILE A 95 -24.09 -10.48 4.94
N TYR A 96 -23.56 -9.99 6.06
CA TYR A 96 -23.22 -10.84 7.22
C TYR A 96 -24.35 -10.90 8.27
N GLU A 97 -25.22 -9.92 8.29
CA GLU A 97 -26.27 -9.78 9.30
C GLU A 97 -27.67 -10.05 8.75
N ASN A 98 -27.90 -9.79 7.46
CA ASN A 98 -29.21 -9.89 6.83
C ASN A 98 -29.30 -11.06 5.87
N ARG A 99 -30.17 -12.01 6.18
CA ARG A 99 -30.37 -13.23 5.38
C ARG A 99 -30.86 -12.95 3.97
N GLU A 100 -31.76 -12.00 3.79
CA GLU A 100 -32.30 -11.64 2.47
C GLU A 100 -31.18 -11.06 1.58
N ASN A 101 -30.31 -10.22 2.16
CA ASN A 101 -29.16 -9.66 1.46
C ASN A 101 -28.14 -10.73 1.10
N GLN A 102 -27.91 -11.74 1.97
CA GLN A 102 -27.07 -12.91 1.64
C GLN A 102 -27.61 -13.64 0.43
N LEU A 103 -28.92 -13.93 0.42
CA LEU A 103 -29.55 -14.64 -0.69
C LEU A 103 -29.48 -13.85 -1.99
N ALA A 104 -29.72 -12.53 -1.96
CA ALA A 104 -29.58 -11.68 -3.14
C ALA A 104 -28.14 -11.67 -3.68
N PHE A 105 -27.14 -11.62 -2.80
CA PHE A 105 -25.74 -11.71 -3.19
C PHE A 105 -25.40 -13.07 -3.79
N ALA A 106 -25.86 -14.16 -3.17
CA ALA A 106 -25.66 -15.52 -3.69
C ALA A 106 -26.35 -15.71 -5.06
N GLU A 107 -27.57 -15.19 -5.24
CA GLU A 107 -28.30 -15.28 -6.51
C GLU A 107 -27.55 -14.59 -7.64
N MET A 108 -27.04 -13.36 -7.40
CA MET A 108 -26.23 -12.64 -8.39
C MET A 108 -24.97 -13.47 -8.76
N LEU A 109 -24.23 -13.98 -7.77
CA LEU A 109 -23.03 -14.79 -8.02
C LEU A 109 -23.35 -16.08 -8.80
N ASP A 110 -24.44 -16.77 -8.44
CA ASP A 110 -24.87 -18.00 -9.09
C ASP A 110 -25.27 -17.75 -10.56
N GLN A 111 -26.01 -16.68 -10.83
CA GLN A 111 -26.36 -16.31 -12.20
C GLN A 111 -25.14 -16.06 -13.05
N ILE A 112 -24.11 -15.35 -12.54
CA ILE A 112 -22.89 -15.09 -13.29
C ILE A 112 -22.11 -16.38 -13.57
N VAL A 113 -22.05 -17.31 -12.62
CA VAL A 113 -21.30 -18.57 -12.80
C VAL A 113 -22.01 -19.54 -13.74
N THR A 114 -23.36 -19.47 -13.85
CA THR A 114 -24.18 -20.45 -14.57
C THR A 114 -24.64 -20.01 -15.94
N THR A 115 -24.66 -18.70 -16.24
CA THR A 115 -25.05 -18.20 -17.57
C THR A 115 -23.84 -17.86 -18.44
N SER A 116 -23.99 -17.94 -19.75
CA SER A 116 -23.03 -17.40 -20.72
C SER A 116 -23.52 -16.12 -21.41
N GLN A 117 -24.70 -15.62 -21.03
CA GLN A 117 -25.32 -14.47 -21.68
C GLN A 117 -24.97 -13.16 -20.92
N GLU A 118 -24.19 -12.31 -21.56
CA GLU A 118 -23.75 -11.00 -20.98
C GLU A 118 -24.92 -10.21 -20.41
N MET A 119 -26.02 -10.07 -21.15
CA MET A 119 -27.18 -9.30 -20.70
C MET A 119 -27.77 -9.83 -19.38
N LYS A 120 -27.80 -11.16 -19.19
CA LYS A 120 -28.28 -11.75 -17.95
C LYS A 120 -27.33 -11.48 -16.78
N MET A 121 -26.02 -11.48 -17.03
CA MET A 121 -25.03 -11.14 -16.01
C MET A 121 -25.15 -9.67 -15.58
N LEU A 122 -25.27 -8.75 -16.52
CA LEU A 122 -25.44 -7.33 -16.21
C LEU A 122 -26.75 -7.07 -15.45
N LEU A 123 -27.86 -7.71 -15.83
CA LEU A 123 -29.12 -7.64 -15.11
C LEU A 123 -29.02 -8.22 -13.69
N ALA A 124 -28.25 -9.27 -13.47
CA ALA A 124 -28.04 -9.81 -12.14
C ALA A 124 -27.30 -8.82 -11.21
N VAL A 125 -26.31 -8.13 -11.75
CA VAL A 125 -25.59 -7.08 -11.00
C VAL A 125 -26.48 -5.89 -10.74
N ASP A 126 -27.29 -5.46 -11.72
CA ASP A 126 -28.22 -4.34 -11.57
C ASP A 126 -29.29 -4.62 -10.51
N LYS A 127 -29.88 -5.81 -10.50
CA LYS A 127 -30.80 -6.26 -9.45
C LYS A 127 -30.17 -6.22 -8.05
N LEU A 128 -28.89 -6.61 -7.93
CA LEU A 128 -28.17 -6.49 -6.67
C LEU A 128 -27.95 -5.03 -6.28
N ALA A 129 -27.62 -4.17 -7.25
CA ALA A 129 -27.44 -2.74 -7.05
C ALA A 129 -28.71 -2.04 -6.54
N GLU A 130 -29.89 -2.42 -7.06
CA GLU A 130 -31.20 -1.91 -6.63
C GLU A 130 -31.51 -2.23 -5.16
N LYS A 131 -31.01 -3.35 -4.63
CA LYS A 131 -31.16 -3.72 -3.22
C LYS A 131 -30.47 -2.76 -2.27
N LYS A 132 -29.53 -1.92 -2.76
CA LYS A 132 -28.78 -0.93 -1.97
C LYS A 132 -28.20 -1.50 -0.67
N ILE A 133 -27.68 -2.72 -0.73
CA ILE A 133 -27.14 -3.44 0.42
C ILE A 133 -26.01 -2.61 1.03
N LYS A 134 -26.17 -2.24 2.28
CA LYS A 134 -25.23 -1.39 2.98
C LYS A 134 -23.87 -2.06 3.11
N GLY A 135 -22.82 -1.33 2.76
CA GLY A 135 -21.45 -1.84 2.78
C GLY A 135 -21.06 -2.74 1.62
N LEU A 136 -22.01 -3.16 0.77
CA LEU A 136 -21.77 -3.94 -0.43
C LEU A 136 -21.94 -3.06 -1.67
N GLY A 137 -20.82 -2.59 -2.20
CA GLY A 137 -20.80 -1.72 -3.39
C GLY A 137 -20.03 -2.34 -4.55
N PRO A 138 -19.66 -1.54 -5.55
CA PRO A 138 -18.99 -1.99 -6.77
C PRO A 138 -17.63 -2.67 -6.57
N ALA A 139 -17.08 -2.69 -5.36
CA ALA A 139 -15.88 -3.47 -5.05
C ALA A 139 -16.05 -4.99 -5.30
N VAL A 140 -17.31 -5.47 -5.35
CA VAL A 140 -17.68 -6.82 -5.83
C VAL A 140 -17.18 -7.06 -7.26
N ALA A 141 -17.05 -6.03 -8.08
CA ALA A 141 -16.56 -6.14 -9.45
C ALA A 141 -15.17 -6.79 -9.55
N ASN A 142 -14.35 -6.72 -8.50
CA ASN A 142 -13.10 -7.48 -8.47
C ASN A 142 -13.32 -9.01 -8.46
N ILE A 143 -14.40 -9.50 -7.87
CA ILE A 143 -14.80 -10.92 -7.96
C ILE A 143 -15.35 -11.21 -9.35
N LEU A 144 -16.21 -10.32 -9.87
CA LEU A 144 -16.85 -10.48 -11.18
C LEU A 144 -15.82 -10.53 -12.32
N TYR A 145 -14.74 -9.75 -12.23
CA TYR A 145 -13.64 -9.82 -13.18
C TYR A 145 -13.03 -11.23 -13.26
N PHE A 146 -12.79 -11.88 -12.13
CA PHE A 146 -12.26 -13.26 -12.13
C PHE A 146 -13.28 -14.31 -12.55
N LEU A 147 -14.56 -13.96 -12.65
CA LEU A 147 -15.57 -14.86 -13.19
C LEU A 147 -15.72 -14.69 -14.69
N GLU A 148 -15.80 -13.45 -15.17
CA GLU A 148 -16.03 -13.09 -16.57
C GLU A 148 -15.20 -11.87 -16.99
N PRO A 149 -13.90 -12.06 -17.30
CA PRO A 149 -12.95 -10.98 -17.53
C PRO A 149 -13.18 -10.19 -18.82
N THR A 150 -13.99 -10.71 -19.73
CA THR A 150 -14.36 -10.01 -20.99
C THR A 150 -15.59 -9.10 -20.79
N ILE A 151 -16.30 -9.25 -19.67
CA ILE A 151 -17.52 -8.51 -19.37
C ILE A 151 -17.31 -7.52 -18.23
N PHE A 152 -16.57 -7.90 -17.20
CA PHE A 152 -16.34 -7.09 -16.01
C PHE A 152 -14.87 -6.67 -15.92
N CYS A 153 -14.63 -5.39 -15.59
CA CYS A 153 -13.30 -4.88 -15.29
C CYS A 153 -13.06 -4.82 -13.77
N PRO A 154 -11.81 -4.91 -13.30
CA PRO A 154 -11.46 -4.60 -11.93
C PRO A 154 -11.85 -3.16 -11.56
N PHE A 155 -12.15 -2.93 -10.29
CA PHE A 155 -12.60 -1.63 -9.81
C PHE A 155 -11.84 -1.22 -8.53
N ASN A 156 -10.99 -0.22 -8.65
CA ASN A 156 -10.24 0.36 -7.55
C ASN A 156 -9.89 1.84 -7.81
N THR A 157 -9.36 2.50 -6.79
CA THR A 157 -9.03 3.93 -6.85
C THR A 157 -8.05 4.28 -7.97
N SER A 158 -7.05 3.43 -8.23
CA SER A 158 -6.01 3.72 -9.22
C SER A 158 -6.55 3.58 -10.64
N ILE A 159 -7.33 2.52 -10.92
CA ILE A 159 -7.98 2.34 -12.23
C ILE A 159 -8.93 3.51 -12.52
N VAL A 160 -9.77 3.88 -11.55
CA VAL A 160 -10.70 5.03 -11.70
C VAL A 160 -9.94 6.33 -11.94
N ARG A 161 -8.84 6.55 -11.20
CA ARG A 161 -7.99 7.73 -11.41
C ARG A 161 -7.38 7.73 -12.81
N GLY A 162 -6.73 6.63 -13.22
CA GLY A 162 -6.12 6.54 -14.55
C GLY A 162 -7.12 6.74 -15.68
N TYR A 163 -8.33 6.18 -15.54
CA TYR A 163 -9.41 6.42 -16.49
C TYR A 163 -9.83 7.89 -16.54
N ASN A 164 -10.06 8.51 -15.38
CA ASN A 164 -10.47 9.91 -15.30
C ASN A 164 -9.40 10.86 -15.85
N GLU A 165 -8.11 10.64 -15.53
CA GLU A 165 -7.00 11.43 -16.06
C GLU A 165 -6.94 11.33 -17.59
N LEU A 166 -6.97 10.11 -18.12
CA LEU A 166 -6.86 9.87 -19.55
C LEU A 166 -8.06 10.42 -20.36
N THR A 167 -9.26 10.29 -19.82
CA THR A 167 -10.52 10.63 -20.54
C THR A 167 -11.16 11.94 -20.10
N HIS A 168 -10.55 12.64 -19.14
CA HIS A 168 -11.13 13.83 -18.47
C HIS A 168 -12.52 13.58 -17.86
N SER A 169 -12.80 12.33 -17.48
CA SER A 169 -14.05 11.91 -16.86
C SER A 169 -14.06 12.21 -15.35
N LYS A 170 -15.24 12.05 -14.71
CA LYS A 170 -15.44 12.30 -13.27
C LYS A 170 -16.08 11.10 -12.57
N ILE A 171 -15.66 9.91 -12.91
CA ILE A 171 -16.11 8.66 -12.29
C ILE A 171 -15.69 8.65 -10.82
N ARG A 172 -16.59 8.18 -9.94
CA ARG A 172 -16.34 8.05 -8.50
C ARG A 172 -16.51 6.61 -8.03
N LEU A 173 -15.75 6.25 -6.99
CA LEU A 173 -15.94 4.98 -6.30
C LEU A 173 -17.24 5.00 -5.48
N GLY A 174 -17.87 3.84 -5.31
CA GLY A 174 -18.97 3.63 -4.38
C GLY A 174 -20.36 3.55 -4.99
N LYS A 175 -20.55 3.90 -6.25
CA LYS A 175 -21.86 3.78 -6.95
C LYS A 175 -21.76 2.80 -8.12
N TRP A 176 -22.73 1.90 -8.23
CA TRP A 176 -22.82 0.97 -9.36
C TRP A 176 -23.01 1.69 -10.70
N SER A 177 -23.77 2.77 -10.72
CA SER A 177 -23.92 3.60 -11.94
C SER A 177 -22.57 4.14 -12.46
N ASP A 178 -21.67 4.51 -11.56
CA ASP A 178 -20.33 4.97 -11.94
C ASP A 178 -19.44 3.79 -12.40
N TYR A 179 -19.63 2.61 -11.81
CA TYR A 179 -18.95 1.38 -12.26
C TYR A 179 -19.36 1.00 -13.68
N PHE A 180 -20.67 1.01 -14.00
CA PHE A 180 -21.14 0.69 -15.35
C PHE A 180 -20.60 1.69 -16.38
N LYS A 181 -20.62 3.00 -16.07
CA LYS A 181 -20.01 4.02 -16.93
C LYS A 181 -18.51 3.77 -17.15
N LEU A 182 -17.79 3.41 -16.09
CA LEU A 182 -16.37 3.06 -16.20
C LEU A 182 -16.18 1.83 -17.09
N ARG A 183 -16.94 0.77 -16.86
CA ARG A 183 -16.87 -0.48 -17.63
C ARG A 183 -17.07 -0.22 -19.11
N ASP A 184 -18.14 0.48 -19.46
CA ASP A 184 -18.47 0.76 -20.85
C ASP A 184 -17.41 1.65 -21.52
N GLY A 185 -16.91 2.66 -20.81
CA GLY A 185 -15.82 3.50 -21.29
C GLY A 185 -14.48 2.76 -21.40
N ILE A 186 -14.18 1.80 -20.53
CA ILE A 186 -13.00 0.93 -20.65
C ILE A 186 -13.10 0.03 -21.90
N ILE A 187 -14.28 -0.50 -22.20
CA ILE A 187 -14.49 -1.31 -23.39
C ILE A 187 -14.28 -0.45 -24.64
N GLU A 188 -14.90 0.74 -24.70
CA GLU A 188 -14.74 1.68 -25.80
C GLU A 188 -13.26 2.09 -26.01
N LEU A 189 -12.55 2.40 -24.92
CA LEU A 189 -11.10 2.68 -24.99
C LEU A 189 -10.30 1.50 -25.53
N ASN A 190 -10.61 0.29 -25.08
CA ASN A 190 -9.92 -0.91 -25.51
C ASN A 190 -10.15 -1.20 -26.98
N GLU A 191 -11.36 -1.04 -27.46
CA GLU A 191 -11.73 -1.22 -28.87
C GLU A 191 -11.09 -0.13 -29.75
N SER A 192 -11.12 1.13 -29.31
CA SER A 192 -10.52 2.25 -30.04
C SER A 192 -9.01 2.14 -30.16
N GLY A 193 -8.32 1.67 -29.12
CA GLY A 193 -6.88 1.44 -29.14
C GLY A 193 -6.46 0.18 -29.90
N GLY A 194 -7.33 -0.84 -29.97
CA GLY A 194 -7.19 -2.04 -30.81
C GLY A 194 -5.96 -2.91 -30.54
N LEU A 195 -5.30 -2.76 -29.38
CA LEU A 195 -4.04 -3.44 -29.07
C LEU A 195 -4.20 -4.52 -28.00
N PHE A 196 -4.99 -4.25 -26.96
CA PHE A 196 -5.15 -5.20 -25.88
C PHE A 196 -6.18 -6.28 -26.18
N SER A 197 -6.10 -7.39 -25.44
CA SER A 197 -7.05 -8.48 -25.57
C SER A 197 -8.45 -8.07 -25.10
N LYS A 198 -9.45 -8.91 -25.41
CA LYS A 198 -10.82 -8.73 -24.87
C LYS A 198 -10.91 -8.90 -23.36
N ASP A 199 -9.90 -9.53 -22.72
CA ASP A 199 -9.79 -9.57 -21.24
C ASP A 199 -9.50 -8.16 -20.74
N LEU A 200 -10.46 -7.58 -20.04
CA LEU A 200 -10.41 -6.20 -19.54
C LEU A 200 -9.32 -5.97 -18.47
N GLY A 201 -8.69 -7.04 -17.98
CA GLY A 201 -7.50 -6.95 -17.15
C GLY A 201 -6.31 -6.30 -17.84
N ALA A 202 -6.16 -6.49 -19.16
CA ALA A 202 -5.07 -5.91 -19.94
C ALA A 202 -5.10 -4.38 -19.89
N ILE A 203 -6.21 -3.79 -20.29
CA ILE A 203 -6.40 -2.33 -20.27
C ILE A 203 -6.49 -1.81 -18.83
N SER A 204 -7.01 -2.61 -17.87
CA SER A 204 -7.05 -2.22 -16.46
C SER A 204 -5.66 -2.15 -15.84
N ALA A 205 -4.70 -2.97 -16.26
CA ALA A 205 -3.31 -2.86 -15.86
C ALA A 205 -2.69 -1.53 -16.34
N PHE A 206 -2.95 -1.14 -17.58
CA PHE A 206 -2.54 0.16 -18.12
C PHE A 206 -3.14 1.32 -17.29
N LEU A 207 -4.46 1.33 -17.09
CA LEU A 207 -5.14 2.38 -16.32
C LEU A 207 -4.66 2.44 -14.87
N PHE A 208 -4.34 1.30 -14.27
CA PHE A 208 -3.77 1.25 -12.93
C PHE A 208 -2.41 1.94 -12.88
N ASP A 209 -1.52 1.64 -13.82
CA ASP A 209 -0.17 2.23 -13.86
C ASP A 209 -0.22 3.73 -14.16
N VAL A 210 -1.12 4.20 -15.04
CA VAL A 210 -1.40 5.62 -15.25
C VAL A 210 -1.87 6.29 -13.95
N GLY A 211 -2.85 5.70 -13.27
CA GLY A 211 -3.41 6.26 -12.04
C GLY A 211 -2.50 6.17 -10.81
N LYS A 212 -1.51 5.29 -10.82
CA LYS A 212 -0.42 5.20 -9.83
C LYS A 212 0.75 6.12 -10.15
N LEU A 213 0.77 6.72 -11.33
CA LEU A 213 1.90 7.48 -11.87
C LEU A 213 3.15 6.61 -12.09
N ASN A 214 2.98 5.29 -12.27
CA ASN A 214 4.02 4.38 -12.70
C ASN A 214 4.30 4.55 -14.20
N TYR A 215 3.28 4.95 -14.95
CA TYR A 215 3.37 5.30 -16.36
C TYR A 215 2.88 6.74 -16.57
N VAL A 216 3.78 7.58 -17.07
CA VAL A 216 3.51 9.01 -17.28
C VAL A 216 3.02 9.22 -18.71
N THR A 217 1.88 9.87 -18.84
CA THR A 217 1.27 10.31 -20.09
C THR A 217 1.17 11.84 -20.11
N PRO A 218 0.92 12.49 -21.24
CA PRO A 218 0.69 13.92 -21.27
C PRO A 218 -0.40 14.38 -20.31
N GLU A 219 -1.47 13.60 -20.15
CA GLU A 219 -2.63 13.93 -19.32
C GLU A 219 -2.32 13.90 -17.80
N ASN A 220 -1.40 13.02 -17.34
CA ASN A 220 -1.05 12.92 -15.91
C ASN A 220 0.31 13.55 -15.55
N SER A 221 1.00 14.15 -16.52
CA SER A 221 2.36 14.68 -16.36
C SER A 221 2.45 15.78 -15.30
N GLU A 222 1.49 16.68 -15.25
CA GLU A 222 1.45 17.76 -14.24
C GLU A 222 1.29 17.19 -12.82
N GLN A 223 0.45 16.17 -12.66
CA GLN A 223 0.28 15.50 -11.37
C GLN A 223 1.55 14.74 -10.95
N TYR A 224 2.23 14.12 -11.89
CA TYR A 224 3.52 13.45 -11.64
C TYR A 224 4.57 14.43 -11.13
N LEU A 225 4.70 15.62 -11.75
CA LEU A 225 5.61 16.66 -11.31
C LEU A 225 5.30 17.12 -9.88
N LYS A 226 4.04 17.47 -9.57
CA LYS A 226 3.61 17.89 -8.22
C LYS A 226 3.93 16.84 -7.14
N VAL A 227 3.70 15.56 -7.43
CA VAL A 227 4.00 14.47 -6.49
C VAL A 227 5.50 14.29 -6.30
N THR A 228 6.29 14.44 -7.36
CA THR A 228 7.75 14.33 -7.31
C THR A 228 8.37 15.48 -6.52
N GLU A 229 7.93 16.71 -6.75
CA GLU A 229 8.34 17.90 -6.00
C GLU A 229 8.03 17.78 -4.51
N SER A 230 6.80 17.34 -4.16
CA SER A 230 6.40 17.15 -2.76
C SER A 230 7.22 16.08 -2.05
N LYS A 231 7.55 14.97 -2.72
CA LYS A 231 8.42 13.91 -2.18
C LYS A 231 9.85 14.41 -1.96
N THR A 232 10.36 15.22 -2.88
CA THR A 232 11.71 15.80 -2.78
C THR A 232 11.77 16.79 -1.62
N ALA A 233 10.79 17.69 -1.50
CA ALA A 233 10.70 18.64 -0.40
C ALA A 233 10.59 17.94 0.97
N ALA A 234 9.79 16.86 1.07
CA ALA A 234 9.67 16.06 2.30
C ALA A 234 10.99 15.37 2.66
N LYS A 235 11.74 14.84 1.68
CA LYS A 235 13.08 14.26 1.92
C LYS A 235 14.09 15.27 2.42
N LEU A 236 14.09 16.48 1.85
CA LEU A 236 14.99 17.57 2.27
C LEU A 236 14.66 17.99 3.70
N LYS A 237 13.38 18.21 4.03
CA LYS A 237 12.95 18.55 5.38
C LYS A 237 13.35 17.48 6.41
N ASN A 238 13.15 16.19 6.10
CA ASN A 238 13.54 15.09 6.98
C ASN A 238 15.07 14.97 7.16
N ARG A 239 15.87 15.34 6.15
CA ARG A 239 17.33 15.38 6.29
C ARG A 239 17.75 16.53 7.21
N GLN A 240 17.18 17.70 7.03
CA GLN A 240 17.46 18.88 7.83
C GLN A 240 17.10 18.66 9.31
N THR A 241 15.91 18.09 9.60
CA THR A 241 15.49 17.74 10.96
C THR A 241 16.46 16.75 11.64
N LYS A 242 16.95 15.73 10.92
CA LYS A 242 17.91 14.76 11.46
C LYS A 242 19.29 15.35 11.72
N GLU A 243 19.70 16.32 10.93
CA GLU A 243 20.97 17.03 11.10
C GLU A 243 20.91 17.99 12.28
N ASP A 244 19.79 18.69 12.43
CA ASP A 244 19.51 19.56 13.59
C ASP A 244 19.44 18.78 14.90
N GLU A 245 18.78 17.59 14.92
CA GLU A 245 18.73 16.69 16.07
C GLU A 245 20.12 16.18 16.47
N LYS A 246 20.97 15.82 15.50
CA LYS A 246 22.37 15.40 15.77
C LYS A 246 23.21 16.54 16.31
N ASN A 247 23.07 17.74 15.74
CA ASN A 247 23.81 18.91 16.20
C ASN A 247 23.41 19.26 17.64
N LEU A 248 22.13 19.22 17.98
CA LEU A 248 21.64 19.41 19.34
C LEU A 248 22.19 18.35 20.31
N HIS A 249 22.27 17.08 19.89
CA HIS A 249 22.85 16.00 20.71
C HIS A 249 24.30 16.29 21.08
N TYR A 250 25.13 16.67 20.11
CA TYR A 250 26.54 17.01 20.37
C TYR A 250 26.69 18.28 21.23
N GLN A 251 25.81 19.26 21.07
CA GLN A 251 25.78 20.45 21.94
C GLN A 251 25.50 20.07 23.39
N ILE A 252 24.55 19.18 23.62
CA ILE A 252 24.22 18.69 24.97
C ILE A 252 25.42 17.95 25.57
N GLN A 253 26.06 17.04 24.84
CA GLN A 253 27.27 16.34 25.30
C GLN A 253 28.39 17.33 25.70
N TYR A 254 28.64 18.35 24.87
CA TYR A 254 29.64 19.39 25.14
C TYR A 254 29.33 20.13 26.46
N VAL A 255 28.09 20.64 26.61
CA VAL A 255 27.68 21.40 27.79
C VAL A 255 27.78 20.54 29.06
N LEU A 256 27.33 19.29 29.03
CA LEU A 256 27.42 18.39 30.17
C LEU A 256 28.87 18.09 30.55
N ALA A 257 29.75 17.84 29.58
CA ALA A 257 31.14 17.60 29.85
C ALA A 257 31.85 18.85 30.41
N ASP A 258 31.58 20.03 29.87
CA ASP A 258 32.13 21.30 30.35
C ASP A 258 31.67 21.58 31.79
N ILE A 259 30.37 21.45 32.10
CA ILE A 259 29.88 21.57 33.46
C ILE A 259 30.60 20.60 34.40
N GLY A 260 30.66 19.30 34.07
CA GLY A 260 31.33 18.30 34.89
C GLY A 260 32.78 18.66 35.19
N ASN A 261 33.52 19.08 34.18
CA ASN A 261 34.92 19.46 34.33
C ASN A 261 35.08 20.74 35.20
N ASN A 262 34.20 21.73 35.04
CA ASN A 262 34.23 23.00 35.80
C ASN A 262 33.90 22.82 37.31
N ILE A 263 33.02 21.84 37.66
CA ILE A 263 32.66 21.54 39.04
C ILE A 263 33.57 20.49 39.69
N GLY A 264 34.66 20.11 39.00
CA GLY A 264 35.72 19.28 39.62
C GLY A 264 35.66 17.77 39.30
N TYR A 265 34.73 17.35 38.46
CA TYR A 265 34.70 16.00 37.92
C TYR A 265 35.65 15.86 36.72
N ARG A 266 35.88 14.62 36.29
CA ARG A 266 36.50 14.31 35.00
C ARG A 266 35.44 13.70 34.10
N SER A 267 35.17 14.35 33.00
CA SER A 267 34.11 13.88 32.09
C SER A 267 34.64 12.86 31.10
N TRP A 268 33.81 11.87 30.78
CA TRP A 268 33.95 11.00 29.63
C TRP A 268 32.81 11.27 28.66
N ILE A 269 33.11 11.41 27.40
CA ILE A 269 32.13 11.49 26.30
C ILE A 269 32.23 10.20 25.51
N ALA A 270 31.12 9.72 24.90
CA ALA A 270 31.09 8.51 24.10
C ALA A 270 32.25 8.48 23.08
N SER A 271 32.97 7.36 23.02
CA SER A 271 34.23 7.21 22.25
C SER A 271 34.06 7.49 20.74
N ASN A 272 32.88 7.16 20.18
CA ASN A 272 32.55 7.42 18.78
C ASN A 272 32.33 8.90 18.45
N ASP A 273 32.14 9.76 19.47
CA ASP A 273 31.86 11.18 19.30
C ASP A 273 33.08 12.08 19.61
N HIS A 274 34.20 11.53 20.09
CA HIS A 274 35.44 12.30 20.40
C HIS A 274 35.95 13.16 19.25
N ASN A 275 35.72 12.77 18.00
CA ASN A 275 36.15 13.52 16.82
C ASN A 275 35.15 14.56 16.33
N ARG A 276 34.00 14.71 17.00
CA ARG A 276 32.98 15.69 16.64
C ARG A 276 33.37 17.07 17.19
N THR A 277 32.92 18.10 16.49
CA THR A 277 33.16 19.50 16.88
C THR A 277 31.83 20.20 17.12
N VAL A 278 31.79 21.01 18.18
CA VAL A 278 30.66 21.88 18.55
C VAL A 278 31.23 23.28 18.75
N ASP A 279 30.75 24.24 17.97
CA ASP A 279 31.18 25.64 18.02
C ASP A 279 32.71 25.80 17.96
N GLY A 280 33.38 24.98 17.15
CA GLY A 280 34.83 24.96 16.99
C GLY A 280 35.62 24.17 18.04
N ASN A 281 34.95 23.66 19.08
CA ASN A 281 35.54 22.85 20.14
C ASN A 281 35.38 21.37 19.84
N ARG A 282 36.46 20.59 19.91
CA ARG A 282 36.42 19.12 19.72
C ARG A 282 35.94 18.45 21.00
N LEU A 283 34.95 17.59 20.94
CA LEU A 283 34.37 16.91 22.11
C LEU A 283 35.41 16.09 22.89
N GLY A 284 36.34 15.45 22.18
CA GLY A 284 37.42 14.69 22.81
C GLY A 284 38.34 15.50 23.70
N ASP A 285 38.45 16.83 23.50
CA ASP A 285 39.27 17.70 24.32
C ASP A 285 38.64 17.96 25.70
N TYR A 286 37.36 17.76 25.83
CA TYR A 286 36.56 17.84 27.08
C TYR A 286 36.34 16.50 27.75
N SER A 287 36.84 15.44 27.17
CA SER A 287 36.71 14.04 27.62
C SER A 287 38.03 13.50 28.14
N LEU A 288 37.96 12.54 29.06
CA LEU A 288 39.08 11.66 29.36
C LEU A 288 39.56 10.96 28.09
N PRO A 289 40.91 10.80 27.88
CA PRO A 289 41.42 10.13 26.68
C PRO A 289 41.11 8.62 26.67
N ARG A 290 40.86 8.04 27.86
CA ARG A 290 40.42 6.65 28.07
C ARG A 290 39.61 6.55 29.34
N LEU A 291 38.75 5.55 29.45
CA LEU A 291 38.05 5.23 30.69
C LEU A 291 39.01 4.97 31.83
N PRO A 292 38.67 5.31 33.08
CA PRO A 292 39.48 5.05 34.26
C PRO A 292 39.81 3.56 34.42
N LYS A 293 40.98 3.25 34.98
CA LYS A 293 41.47 1.85 35.22
C LYS A 293 40.52 1.01 36.08
N THR A 294 39.67 1.62 36.90
CA THR A 294 38.62 0.93 37.64
C THR A 294 37.61 0.26 36.75
N MET A 295 37.46 0.71 35.49
CA MET A 295 36.62 0.09 34.47
C MET A 295 37.25 -1.10 33.77
N ASP A 296 38.58 -1.28 33.87
CA ASP A 296 39.30 -2.42 33.28
C ASP A 296 38.87 -3.77 33.90
N GLN A 297 38.19 -3.74 35.05
CA GLN A 297 37.64 -4.92 35.73
C GLN A 297 36.29 -5.37 35.13
N LEU A 298 35.66 -4.57 34.26
CA LEU A 298 34.44 -4.94 33.58
C LEU A 298 34.69 -6.00 32.51
N SER A 299 33.69 -6.82 32.24
CA SER A 299 33.77 -7.71 31.07
C SER A 299 33.91 -6.89 29.78
N PRO A 300 34.55 -7.44 28.72
CA PRO A 300 34.74 -6.70 27.46
C PRO A 300 33.48 -6.08 26.92
N HIS A 301 32.36 -6.79 26.98
CA HIS A 301 31.07 -6.30 26.52
C HIS A 301 30.51 -5.13 27.35
N LEU A 302 30.66 -5.19 28.68
CA LEU A 302 30.27 -4.10 29.56
C LEU A 302 31.18 -2.87 29.38
N HIS A 303 32.48 -3.08 29.21
CA HIS A 303 33.41 -2.00 28.92
C HIS A 303 33.08 -1.28 27.60
N GLU A 304 32.74 -2.02 26.55
CA GLU A 304 32.27 -1.46 25.29
C GLU A 304 30.98 -0.66 25.48
N THR A 305 30.00 -1.22 26.20
CA THR A 305 28.72 -0.52 26.47
C THR A 305 28.95 0.79 27.23
N VAL A 306 29.78 0.77 28.28
CA VAL A 306 30.10 1.98 29.05
C VAL A 306 30.84 3.00 28.19
N SER A 307 31.70 2.59 27.27
CA SER A 307 32.46 3.49 26.39
C SER A 307 31.54 4.25 25.41
N LEU A 308 30.31 3.81 25.20
CA LEU A 308 29.31 4.41 24.32
C LEU A 308 28.24 5.26 25.05
N ILE A 309 28.37 5.40 26.37
CA ILE A 309 27.47 6.29 27.16
C ILE A 309 27.82 7.74 26.81
N ASP A 310 26.82 8.54 26.52
CA ASP A 310 26.94 9.90 25.99
C ASP A 310 27.85 10.79 26.84
N VAL A 311 27.63 10.86 28.17
CA VAL A 311 28.49 11.56 29.11
C VAL A 311 28.50 10.87 30.45
N ILE A 312 29.71 10.66 31.04
CA ILE A 312 29.89 10.12 32.40
C ILE A 312 30.80 11.05 33.17
N TRP A 313 30.46 11.34 34.42
CA TRP A 313 31.32 12.10 35.32
C TRP A 313 31.97 11.18 36.35
N PHE A 314 33.30 11.33 36.52
CA PHE A 314 34.13 10.59 37.48
C PHE A 314 34.62 11.53 38.55
N THR A 315 34.47 11.13 39.83
CA THR A 315 34.97 11.90 41.00
C THR A 315 36.48 11.78 41.12
N LYS A 316 37.17 12.84 41.60
CA LYS A 316 38.55 12.84 41.99
C LYS A 316 38.65 12.53 43.48
N GLN A 317 38.42 11.35 43.98
CA GLN A 317 38.68 11.00 45.39
C GLN A 317 39.79 9.99 45.53
N GLY A 318 40.88 10.40 46.21
CA GLY A 318 41.87 9.51 46.82
C GLY A 318 42.48 8.40 45.96
N GLY A 319 42.75 8.68 44.66
CA GLY A 319 43.38 7.72 43.77
C GLY A 319 42.49 6.66 43.14
N THR A 320 41.22 6.60 43.48
CA THR A 320 40.21 5.73 42.87
C THR A 320 39.03 6.56 42.35
N ASP A 321 38.76 6.48 41.05
CA ASP A 321 37.60 7.13 40.43
C ASP A 321 36.31 6.38 40.84
N ARG A 322 35.34 7.08 41.42
CA ARG A 322 33.98 6.58 41.71
C ARG A 322 33.00 7.27 40.77
N TYR A 323 31.91 6.59 40.41
CA TYR A 323 30.87 7.13 39.52
C TYR A 323 29.82 7.91 40.31
N LEU A 324 29.19 8.86 39.66
CA LEU A 324 27.89 9.39 39.98
C LEU A 324 26.95 9.17 38.82
#